data_f3354556803eaf340e00e53598a4ba17
#
_entry.id   f3354556803eaf340e00e53598a4ba17
#
_cell.length_a   1.000
_cell.length_b   1.000
_cell.length_c   1.000
_cell.angle_alpha   90.00
_cell.angle_beta   90.00
_cell.angle_gamma   90.00
#
_symmetry.space_group_name_H-M   'P 1'
#
loop_
_entity.id
_entity.type
_entity.pdbx_description
1 polymer ?
#
loop_
_entity_poly.entity_id
_entity_poly.type
_entity_poly.pdbx_seq_one_letter_code
_entity_poly.pdbx_strand_id
1 'polypeptide(L)'
;MMNKPKKIGIALCVVISLLLIVPFLIPMQTYLRQAEQLASEKLGQPVSIGSAHLFFLPSPYVTAHDIVLGKNQELKMDALVLTPTLTSLFSDTKTIDLQFKKPVMKKAALDFIASLSSNKQIGSNAAKVHVRHIEVDELELAWPNMMLPVLNADVTLSTTHVLEFASLASNDGALKVDVIPNGDEQLIAINIKQWTLPADFPLLIDKAKFEMHLKGSQMAVPSIDVAIYGGKITGEANLNWTKNWKLNGKLHVEHLAVQQPSRMVSKSVYLSGHLFADGNFSSSSKEAGGLSDNLQTNFQFKVINGVLHGLDLVKIASVLIKQKQGGGETQFDTFSGKLNSVGKQYHLHNLDISSGLLLAKGQVKVKSNKSLTGTVTVDVKNSMGLAVIPLDVSGTVSSPSVFPNKAALAGAIAGSAVLPGVGTSVGIKAGQEAGDALNKLKGLFGN
;
A
#
# COMPACT_ATOMS: atom_id res chain seq x y z
N MET A 1 -4.85 -23.44 -74.21
CA MET A 1 -4.79 -22.04 -73.76
C MET A 1 -5.43 -21.93 -72.37
N MET A 2 -4.65 -21.67 -71.32
CA MET A 2 -5.21 -21.50 -69.98
C MET A 2 -5.96 -20.19 -69.87
N ASN A 3 -7.22 -20.18 -69.35
CA ASN A 3 -8.06 -19.03 -69.18
C ASN A 3 -7.37 -17.96 -68.31
N LYS A 4 -7.49 -16.69 -68.66
CA LYS A 4 -6.90 -15.54 -67.92
C LYS A 4 -7.14 -15.57 -66.42
N PRO A 5 -8.30 -15.95 -65.85
CA PRO A 5 -8.51 -16.06 -64.40
C PRO A 5 -7.69 -17.13 -63.72
N LYS A 6 -7.42 -18.28 -64.38
CA LYS A 6 -6.54 -19.35 -63.86
C LYS A 6 -5.08 -18.91 -63.78
N LYS A 7 -4.59 -18.11 -64.73
CA LYS A 7 -3.22 -17.55 -64.69
C LYS A 7 -3.04 -16.56 -63.59
N ILE A 8 -4.04 -15.72 -63.29
CA ILE A 8 -4.03 -14.78 -62.17
C ILE A 8 -4.05 -15.52 -60.83
N GLY A 9 -4.87 -16.54 -60.70
CA GLY A 9 -4.91 -17.36 -59.48
C GLY A 9 -3.58 -18.08 -59.18
N ILE A 10 -2.91 -18.67 -60.23
CA ILE A 10 -1.60 -19.28 -60.10
C ILE A 10 -0.51 -18.26 -59.74
N ALA A 11 -0.52 -17.09 -60.36
CA ALA A 11 0.41 -16.00 -60.06
C ALA A 11 0.25 -15.54 -58.60
N LEU A 12 -1.00 -15.40 -58.13
CA LEU A 12 -1.29 -15.03 -56.76
C LEU A 12 -0.80 -16.09 -55.77
N CYS A 13 -1.03 -17.38 -56.06
CA CYS A 13 -0.54 -18.49 -55.22
C CYS A 13 1.00 -18.53 -55.17
N VAL A 14 1.67 -18.26 -56.28
CA VAL A 14 3.15 -18.18 -56.34
C VAL A 14 3.68 -17.01 -55.53
N VAL A 15 3.05 -15.83 -55.62
CA VAL A 15 3.43 -14.65 -54.84
C VAL A 15 3.22 -14.89 -53.35
N ILE A 16 2.09 -15.48 -52.94
CA ILE A 16 1.83 -15.85 -51.54
C ILE A 16 2.83 -16.87 -51.04
N SER A 17 3.12 -17.91 -51.85
CA SER A 17 4.11 -18.92 -51.51
C SER A 17 5.51 -18.32 -51.37
N LEU A 18 5.91 -17.42 -52.22
CA LEU A 18 7.16 -16.68 -52.13
C LEU A 18 7.23 -15.83 -50.88
N LEU A 19 6.18 -15.10 -50.56
CA LEU A 19 6.08 -14.30 -49.31
C LEU A 19 6.16 -15.15 -48.04
N LEU A 20 5.71 -16.41 -48.11
CA LEU A 20 5.82 -17.38 -46.98
C LEU A 20 7.21 -18.02 -46.89
N ILE A 21 7.92 -18.25 -48.03
CA ILE A 21 9.20 -18.97 -48.03
C ILE A 21 10.40 -18.03 -47.88
N VAL A 22 10.38 -16.83 -48.46
CA VAL A 22 11.51 -15.88 -48.44
C VAL A 22 11.99 -15.55 -47.01
N PRO A 23 11.12 -15.38 -45.99
CA PRO A 23 11.56 -15.11 -44.61
C PRO A 23 12.53 -16.17 -44.07
N PHE A 24 12.32 -17.45 -44.44
CA PHE A 24 13.16 -18.54 -43.97
C PHE A 24 14.55 -18.63 -44.67
N LEU A 25 14.71 -17.88 -45.76
CA LEU A 25 15.99 -17.83 -46.49
C LEU A 25 16.90 -16.70 -45.99
N ILE A 26 16.37 -15.76 -45.20
CA ILE A 26 17.12 -14.62 -44.67
C ILE A 26 17.99 -15.12 -43.48
N PRO A 27 19.32 -14.93 -43.49
CA PRO A 27 20.20 -15.37 -42.43
C PRO A 27 20.07 -14.45 -41.20
N MET A 28 19.01 -14.65 -40.42
CA MET A 28 18.68 -13.81 -39.26
C MET A 28 19.76 -13.80 -38.18
N GLN A 29 20.61 -14.79 -38.10
CA GLN A 29 21.70 -14.92 -37.11
C GLN A 29 22.64 -13.71 -37.09
N THR A 30 22.99 -13.17 -38.26
CA THR A 30 23.88 -12.01 -38.36
C THR A 30 23.20 -10.73 -37.85
N TYR A 31 21.95 -10.55 -38.21
CA TYR A 31 21.15 -9.40 -37.76
C TYR A 31 20.87 -9.48 -36.23
N LEU A 32 20.65 -10.69 -35.72
CA LEU A 32 20.43 -10.94 -34.32
C LEU A 32 21.63 -10.53 -33.46
N ARG A 33 22.85 -10.95 -33.83
CA ARG A 33 24.08 -10.55 -33.12
C ARG A 33 24.30 -9.02 -33.13
N GLN A 34 24.04 -8.39 -34.26
CA GLN A 34 24.13 -6.93 -34.35
C GLN A 34 23.08 -6.23 -33.45
N ALA A 35 21.85 -6.78 -33.42
CA ALA A 35 20.79 -6.27 -32.53
C ALA A 35 21.14 -6.45 -31.05
N GLU A 36 21.66 -7.60 -30.65
CA GLU A 36 22.15 -7.86 -29.29
C GLU A 36 23.25 -6.87 -28.88
N GLN A 37 24.23 -6.68 -29.76
CA GLN A 37 25.34 -5.75 -29.50
C GLN A 37 24.83 -4.31 -29.36
N LEU A 38 24.05 -3.84 -30.33
CA LEU A 38 23.48 -2.47 -30.30
C LEU A 38 22.59 -2.26 -29.08
N ALA A 39 21.74 -3.24 -28.77
CA ALA A 39 20.90 -3.16 -27.58
C ALA A 39 21.74 -3.14 -26.29
N SER A 40 22.76 -4.00 -26.20
CA SER A 40 23.66 -4.03 -25.04
C SER A 40 24.43 -2.73 -24.86
N GLU A 41 24.92 -2.13 -25.94
CA GLU A 41 25.62 -0.83 -25.93
C GLU A 41 24.67 0.31 -25.51
N LYS A 42 23.47 0.35 -26.09
CA LYS A 42 22.46 1.39 -25.79
C LYS A 42 21.91 1.30 -24.37
N LEU A 43 21.67 0.10 -23.91
CA LEU A 43 21.10 -0.15 -22.58
C LEU A 43 22.18 -0.21 -21.48
N GLY A 44 23.48 -0.32 -21.85
CA GLY A 44 24.55 -0.48 -20.87
C GLY A 44 24.49 -1.78 -20.06
N GLN A 45 23.70 -2.75 -20.54
CA GLN A 45 23.49 -4.06 -19.92
C GLN A 45 23.52 -5.15 -20.99
N PRO A 46 24.00 -6.36 -20.70
CA PRO A 46 24.01 -7.45 -21.66
C PRO A 46 22.57 -7.81 -22.05
N VAL A 47 22.34 -7.89 -23.36
CA VAL A 47 21.09 -8.37 -23.96
C VAL A 47 21.38 -9.65 -24.73
N SER A 48 20.58 -10.68 -24.55
CA SER A 48 20.62 -11.92 -25.27
C SER A 48 19.26 -12.21 -25.90
N ILE A 49 19.24 -12.67 -27.15
CA ILE A 49 18.05 -13.01 -27.91
C ILE A 49 18.23 -14.42 -28.47
N GLY A 50 17.35 -15.36 -28.09
CA GLY A 50 17.46 -16.78 -28.50
C GLY A 50 17.28 -16.98 -30.01
N SER A 51 16.24 -16.36 -30.58
CA SER A 51 15.96 -16.44 -32.01
C SER A 51 15.17 -15.22 -32.51
N ALA A 52 15.21 -14.98 -33.83
CA ALA A 52 14.38 -13.97 -34.47
C ALA A 52 13.84 -14.49 -35.81
N HIS A 53 12.59 -14.13 -36.11
CA HIS A 53 11.91 -14.54 -37.32
C HIS A 53 11.19 -13.33 -37.94
N LEU A 54 11.26 -13.25 -39.27
CA LEU A 54 10.55 -12.24 -40.06
C LEU A 54 9.34 -12.89 -40.72
N PHE A 55 8.21 -12.20 -40.66
CA PHE A 55 6.96 -12.60 -41.31
C PHE A 55 6.46 -11.46 -42.20
N PHE A 56 5.77 -11.79 -43.29
CA PHE A 56 5.24 -10.79 -44.24
C PHE A 56 3.71 -10.73 -44.24
N LEU A 57 3.02 -11.72 -43.73
CA LEU A 57 1.56 -11.80 -43.76
C LEU A 57 0.98 -11.87 -42.34
N PRO A 58 -0.16 -11.20 -42.04
CA PRO A 58 -0.93 -10.29 -42.93
C PRO A 58 -0.25 -8.94 -43.20
N SER A 59 0.70 -8.53 -42.35
CA SER A 59 1.59 -7.38 -42.53
C SER A 59 3.01 -7.80 -42.13
N PRO A 60 4.07 -7.10 -42.63
CA PRO A 60 5.43 -7.42 -42.19
C PRO A 60 5.60 -7.20 -40.71
N TYR A 61 6.18 -8.20 -40.00
CA TYR A 61 6.57 -8.06 -38.59
C TYR A 61 7.77 -8.96 -38.28
N VAL A 62 8.50 -8.59 -37.25
CA VAL A 62 9.62 -9.38 -36.69
C VAL A 62 9.25 -9.83 -35.29
N THR A 63 9.46 -11.13 -35.01
CA THR A 63 9.34 -11.66 -33.66
C THR A 63 10.71 -12.12 -33.18
N ALA A 64 11.15 -11.60 -32.05
CA ALA A 64 12.33 -12.08 -31.33
C ALA A 64 11.86 -12.87 -30.10
N HIS A 65 12.49 -14.04 -29.85
CA HIS A 65 12.12 -14.95 -28.77
C HIS A 65 13.24 -15.09 -27.75
N ASP A 66 12.88 -15.51 -26.52
CA ASP A 66 13.79 -15.80 -25.42
C ASP A 66 14.75 -14.64 -25.13
N ILE A 67 14.17 -13.48 -24.88
CA ILE A 67 14.94 -12.27 -24.63
C ILE A 67 15.27 -12.17 -23.15
N VAL A 68 16.56 -11.94 -22.87
CA VAL A 68 17.08 -11.78 -21.51
C VAL A 68 17.89 -10.48 -21.45
N LEU A 69 17.60 -9.66 -20.45
CA LEU A 69 18.32 -8.41 -20.16
C LEU A 69 18.99 -8.51 -18.78
N GLY A 70 20.25 -8.10 -18.76
CA GLY A 70 21.04 -7.97 -17.55
C GLY A 70 21.76 -9.25 -17.11
N LYS A 71 22.83 -9.08 -16.34
CA LYS A 71 23.70 -10.19 -15.89
C LYS A 71 22.98 -11.19 -14.98
N ASN A 72 22.03 -10.72 -14.16
CA ASN A 72 21.26 -11.57 -13.25
C ASN A 72 19.86 -11.85 -13.80
N GLN A 73 19.67 -11.65 -15.12
CA GLN A 73 18.37 -11.86 -15.76
C GLN A 73 17.30 -10.97 -15.08
N GLU A 74 17.57 -9.69 -15.01
CA GLU A 74 16.72 -8.69 -14.38
C GLU A 74 15.35 -8.57 -15.09
N LEU A 75 15.37 -8.76 -16.43
CA LEU A 75 14.19 -8.86 -17.27
C LEU A 75 14.32 -10.07 -18.17
N LYS A 76 13.27 -10.90 -18.24
CA LYS A 76 13.10 -11.97 -19.23
C LYS A 76 11.77 -11.77 -19.93
N MET A 77 11.67 -12.16 -21.20
CA MET A 77 10.39 -12.20 -21.90
C MET A 77 10.40 -13.34 -22.95
N ASP A 78 9.24 -13.92 -23.17
CA ASP A 78 9.07 -14.99 -24.16
C ASP A 78 9.23 -14.47 -25.57
N ALA A 79 8.64 -13.30 -25.88
CA ALA A 79 8.78 -12.70 -27.19
C ALA A 79 8.62 -11.18 -27.19
N LEU A 80 9.25 -10.54 -28.16
CA LEU A 80 9.04 -9.15 -28.58
C LEU A 80 8.62 -9.17 -30.05
N VAL A 81 7.44 -8.61 -30.34
CA VAL A 81 6.92 -8.43 -31.69
C VAL A 81 7.08 -6.97 -32.10
N LEU A 82 7.74 -6.75 -33.24
CA LEU A 82 7.91 -5.43 -33.85
C LEU A 82 7.09 -5.38 -35.14
N THR A 83 6.11 -4.51 -35.19
CA THR A 83 5.23 -4.37 -36.38
C THR A 83 5.36 -2.97 -36.95
N PRO A 84 6.04 -2.77 -38.09
CA PRO A 84 6.05 -1.48 -38.75
C PRO A 84 4.67 -1.17 -39.35
N THR A 85 4.26 0.09 -39.31
CA THR A 85 3.05 0.50 -40.04
C THR A 85 3.29 0.47 -41.54
N LEU A 86 2.34 -0.01 -42.34
CA LEU A 86 2.49 -0.18 -43.77
C LEU A 86 2.84 1.15 -44.49
N THR A 87 2.27 2.25 -44.04
CA THR A 87 2.54 3.58 -44.59
C THR A 87 3.97 4.04 -44.33
N SER A 88 4.57 3.65 -43.19
CA SER A 88 5.94 4.06 -42.85
C SER A 88 7.02 3.25 -43.55
N LEU A 89 6.69 2.09 -44.14
CA LEU A 89 7.67 1.26 -44.86
C LEU A 89 8.37 2.00 -45.98
N PHE A 90 7.70 2.97 -46.61
CA PHE A 90 8.19 3.78 -47.71
C PHE A 90 8.59 5.19 -47.31
N SER A 91 8.54 5.53 -46.00
CA SER A 91 8.93 6.86 -45.51
C SER A 91 10.33 6.84 -44.87
N ASP A 92 10.95 8.02 -44.74
CA ASP A 92 12.26 8.16 -44.08
C ASP A 92 12.21 7.81 -42.60
N THR A 93 11.08 8.09 -41.96
CA THR A 93 10.83 7.73 -40.55
C THR A 93 9.98 6.47 -40.49
N LYS A 94 10.49 5.43 -39.84
CA LYS A 94 9.77 4.17 -39.64
C LYS A 94 8.92 4.24 -38.36
N THR A 95 7.62 4.06 -38.47
CA THR A 95 6.71 3.98 -37.34
C THR A 95 6.48 2.50 -36.98
N ILE A 96 6.70 2.12 -35.74
CA ILE A 96 6.59 0.75 -35.26
C ILE A 96 5.67 0.67 -34.06
N ASP A 97 5.00 -0.47 -33.95
CA ASP A 97 4.31 -0.92 -32.76
C ASP A 97 5.14 -2.04 -32.11
N LEU A 98 5.20 -2.06 -30.79
CA LEU A 98 5.92 -3.03 -30.00
C LEU A 98 4.94 -3.82 -29.14
N GLN A 99 5.06 -5.17 -29.14
CA GLN A 99 4.31 -6.02 -28.25
C GLN A 99 5.27 -6.92 -27.47
N PHE A 100 5.27 -6.77 -26.15
CA PHE A 100 6.07 -7.55 -25.22
C PHE A 100 5.20 -8.68 -24.68
N LYS A 101 5.64 -9.93 -24.82
CA LYS A 101 4.89 -11.12 -24.38
C LYS A 101 5.54 -11.75 -23.17
N LYS A 102 4.77 -11.90 -22.10
CA LYS A 102 5.16 -12.54 -20.84
C LYS A 102 6.48 -12.02 -20.27
N PRO A 103 6.66 -10.71 -20.14
CA PRO A 103 7.84 -10.20 -19.48
C PRO A 103 7.78 -10.50 -17.98
N VAL A 104 8.86 -11.10 -17.46
CA VAL A 104 9.11 -11.28 -16.02
C VAL A 104 10.17 -10.28 -15.61
N MET A 105 9.79 -9.34 -14.74
CA MET A 105 10.61 -8.19 -14.35
C MET A 105 10.94 -8.24 -12.87
N LYS A 106 12.22 -8.25 -12.52
CA LYS A 106 12.69 -8.08 -11.15
C LYS A 106 12.76 -6.61 -10.76
N LYS A 107 12.77 -6.32 -9.45
CA LYS A 107 12.90 -4.95 -8.93
C LYS A 107 14.06 -4.18 -9.57
N ALA A 108 15.23 -4.80 -9.71
CA ALA A 108 16.41 -4.19 -10.31
C ALA A 108 16.19 -3.72 -11.76
N ALA A 109 15.32 -4.39 -12.52
CA ALA A 109 14.97 -3.95 -13.88
C ALA A 109 14.15 -2.65 -13.87
N LEU A 110 13.27 -2.45 -12.91
CA LEU A 110 12.52 -1.19 -12.77
C LEU A 110 13.45 -0.01 -12.44
N ASP A 111 14.38 -0.21 -11.50
CA ASP A 111 15.38 0.79 -11.14
C ASP A 111 16.22 1.17 -12.38
N PHE A 112 16.57 0.18 -13.19
CA PHE A 112 17.29 0.37 -14.45
C PHE A 112 16.46 1.15 -15.49
N ILE A 113 15.21 0.77 -15.75
CA ILE A 113 14.31 1.48 -16.68
C ILE A 113 14.10 2.94 -16.23
N ALA A 114 13.92 3.18 -14.93
CA ALA A 114 13.82 4.52 -14.40
C ALA A 114 15.09 5.35 -14.64
N SER A 115 16.28 4.74 -14.58
CA SER A 115 17.54 5.38 -14.89
C SER A 115 17.69 5.76 -16.37
N LEU A 116 17.16 4.94 -17.29
CA LEU A 116 17.15 5.21 -18.73
C LEU A 116 16.29 6.43 -19.06
N SER A 117 15.12 6.56 -18.44
CA SER A 117 14.21 7.69 -18.65
C SER A 117 14.79 9.04 -18.19
N SER A 118 15.71 9.01 -17.23
CA SER A 118 16.41 10.22 -16.74
C SER A 118 17.61 10.64 -17.58
N ASN A 119 18.10 9.75 -18.46
CA ASN A 119 19.30 9.98 -19.26
C ASN A 119 18.94 10.55 -20.63
N LYS A 120 18.97 11.89 -20.78
CA LYS A 120 18.62 12.63 -22.00
C LYS A 120 19.50 12.32 -23.25
N GLN A 121 20.48 11.41 -23.17
CA GLN A 121 21.43 11.13 -24.26
C GLN A 121 20.99 10.03 -25.25
N ILE A 122 19.82 9.41 -25.07
CA ILE A 122 19.38 8.30 -25.94
C ILE A 122 18.84 8.80 -27.31
N GLY A 123 18.83 10.11 -27.60
CA GLY A 123 18.05 10.70 -28.67
C GLY A 123 18.76 11.27 -29.92
N SER A 124 20.08 11.30 -30.07
CA SER A 124 20.65 12.18 -31.13
C SER A 124 21.16 11.51 -32.42
N ASN A 125 21.28 10.18 -32.51
CA ASN A 125 21.75 9.49 -33.74
C ASN A 125 21.11 8.12 -34.02
N ALA A 126 19.96 7.79 -33.43
CA ALA A 126 19.23 6.60 -33.82
C ALA A 126 18.54 6.81 -35.14
N ALA A 127 18.48 5.78 -35.99
CA ALA A 127 17.64 5.74 -37.18
C ALA A 127 16.29 6.40 -36.86
N LYS A 128 15.70 7.09 -37.88
CA LYS A 128 14.38 7.74 -37.76
C LYS A 128 13.28 6.69 -37.47
N VAL A 129 13.27 6.16 -36.28
CA VAL A 129 12.28 5.18 -35.80
C VAL A 129 11.40 5.85 -34.76
N HIS A 130 10.10 5.77 -34.97
CA HIS A 130 9.08 6.28 -34.11
C HIS A 130 8.28 5.09 -33.54
N VAL A 131 8.27 4.94 -32.23
CA VAL A 131 7.39 3.99 -31.53
C VAL A 131 6.05 4.67 -31.32
N ARG A 132 4.98 4.11 -31.88
CA ARG A 132 3.61 4.65 -31.78
C ARG A 132 2.84 3.99 -30.64
N HIS A 133 2.95 2.68 -30.54
CA HIS A 133 2.18 1.87 -29.63
C HIS A 133 3.05 0.83 -28.95
N ILE A 134 2.84 0.64 -27.64
CA ILE A 134 3.50 -0.39 -26.85
C ILE A 134 2.42 -1.17 -26.12
N GLU A 135 2.35 -2.45 -26.37
CA GLU A 135 1.50 -3.41 -25.69
C GLU A 135 2.36 -4.36 -24.84
N VAL A 136 1.93 -4.65 -23.65
CA VAL A 136 2.62 -5.59 -22.74
C VAL A 136 1.60 -6.60 -22.25
N ASP A 137 1.77 -7.84 -22.65
CA ASP A 137 0.91 -8.94 -22.30
C ASP A 137 1.51 -9.76 -21.16
N GLU A 138 0.74 -10.04 -20.14
CA GLU A 138 1.08 -10.93 -19.02
C GLU A 138 2.41 -10.56 -18.33
N LEU A 139 2.60 -9.29 -17.97
CA LEU A 139 3.74 -8.81 -17.18
C LEU A 139 3.68 -9.39 -15.77
N GLU A 140 4.72 -10.12 -15.38
CA GLU A 140 4.96 -10.57 -14.01
C GLU A 140 6.01 -9.68 -13.32
N LEU A 141 5.66 -9.14 -12.16
CA LEU A 141 6.59 -8.40 -11.31
C LEU A 141 7.10 -9.32 -10.21
N ALA A 142 8.34 -9.82 -10.37
CA ALA A 142 8.99 -10.70 -9.39
C ALA A 142 9.55 -9.85 -8.21
N TRP A 143 8.73 -9.66 -7.18
CA TRP A 143 9.08 -8.90 -5.99
C TRP A 143 9.34 -9.83 -4.80
N PRO A 144 10.44 -9.64 -4.04
CA PRO A 144 10.67 -10.45 -2.85
C PRO A 144 9.52 -10.27 -1.83
N ASN A 145 8.97 -11.37 -1.37
CA ASN A 145 7.92 -11.43 -0.34
C ASN A 145 6.59 -10.73 -0.70
N MET A 146 6.33 -10.50 -1.98
CA MET A 146 5.11 -9.84 -2.44
C MET A 146 4.54 -10.58 -3.65
N MET A 147 3.29 -11.03 -3.56
CA MET A 147 2.56 -11.60 -4.70
C MET A 147 1.78 -10.47 -5.38
N LEU A 148 2.27 -10.06 -6.54
CA LEU A 148 1.60 -9.07 -7.37
C LEU A 148 0.78 -9.78 -8.45
N PRO A 149 -0.35 -9.21 -8.90
CA PRO A 149 -1.12 -9.79 -10.00
C PRO A 149 -0.34 -9.69 -11.32
N VAL A 150 -0.66 -10.56 -12.25
CA VAL A 150 -0.21 -10.45 -13.63
C VAL A 150 -0.87 -9.24 -14.28
N LEU A 151 -0.10 -8.42 -14.95
CA LEU A 151 -0.52 -7.13 -15.48
C LEU A 151 -0.46 -7.10 -17.01
N ASN A 152 -1.35 -6.34 -17.63
CA ASN A 152 -1.24 -5.94 -19.03
C ASN A 152 -1.07 -4.42 -19.08
N ALA A 153 -0.30 -3.94 -20.06
CA ALA A 153 -0.15 -2.51 -20.26
C ALA A 153 -0.34 -2.13 -21.72
N ASP A 154 -0.89 -0.95 -21.95
CA ASP A 154 -1.11 -0.35 -23.24
C ASP A 154 -0.63 1.10 -23.20
N VAL A 155 0.27 1.49 -24.10
CA VAL A 155 0.85 2.83 -24.13
C VAL A 155 0.83 3.36 -25.56
N THR A 156 0.23 4.52 -25.75
CA THR A 156 0.19 5.23 -27.03
C THR A 156 1.06 6.49 -26.95
N LEU A 157 1.92 6.65 -27.95
CA LEU A 157 2.83 7.79 -28.08
C LEU A 157 2.50 8.60 -29.34
N SER A 158 2.58 9.92 -29.25
CA SER A 158 2.48 10.84 -30.37
C SER A 158 3.67 10.73 -31.33
N THR A 159 3.58 11.32 -32.48
CA THR A 159 4.68 11.40 -33.48
C THR A 159 5.93 12.10 -32.92
N THR A 160 5.81 12.86 -31.87
CA THR A 160 6.91 13.54 -31.17
C THR A 160 7.41 12.77 -29.95
N HIS A 161 7.02 11.48 -29.78
CA HIS A 161 7.35 10.59 -28.67
C HIS A 161 6.81 11.09 -27.31
N VAL A 162 5.76 11.89 -27.31
CA VAL A 162 5.06 12.32 -26.11
C VAL A 162 3.96 11.31 -25.80
N LEU A 163 3.79 10.98 -24.53
CA LEU A 163 2.71 10.12 -24.07
C LEU A 163 1.35 10.74 -24.45
N GLU A 164 0.48 9.96 -25.09
CA GLU A 164 -0.92 10.32 -25.35
C GLU A 164 -1.88 9.59 -24.42
N PHE A 165 -1.58 8.34 -24.12
CA PHE A 165 -2.35 7.49 -23.22
C PHE A 165 -1.48 6.38 -22.67
N ALA A 166 -1.70 5.98 -21.40
CA ALA A 166 -1.20 4.72 -20.87
C ALA A 166 -2.26 4.08 -19.98
N SER A 167 -2.40 2.78 -20.07
CA SER A 167 -3.26 1.97 -19.21
C SER A 167 -2.47 0.78 -18.70
N LEU A 168 -2.66 0.45 -17.43
CA LEU A 168 -2.16 -0.75 -16.79
C LEU A 168 -3.32 -1.44 -16.10
N ALA A 169 -3.52 -2.73 -16.36
CA ALA A 169 -4.61 -3.49 -15.76
C ALA A 169 -4.16 -4.88 -15.34
N SER A 170 -4.68 -5.39 -14.23
CA SER A 170 -4.49 -6.79 -13.87
C SER A 170 -5.41 -7.70 -14.67
N ASN A 171 -4.96 -8.93 -14.96
CA ASN A 171 -5.71 -9.91 -15.75
C ASN A 171 -7.08 -10.25 -15.13
N ASP A 172 -7.17 -10.22 -13.81
CA ASP A 172 -8.41 -10.47 -13.06
C ASP A 172 -9.33 -9.24 -12.97
N GLY A 173 -8.90 -8.08 -13.49
CA GLY A 173 -9.63 -6.83 -13.44
C GLY A 173 -9.69 -6.18 -12.05
N ALA A 174 -8.90 -6.67 -11.10
CA ALA A 174 -8.85 -6.14 -9.74
C ALA A 174 -8.18 -4.77 -9.66
N LEU A 175 -7.22 -4.48 -10.54
CA LEU A 175 -6.50 -3.22 -10.62
C LEU A 175 -6.58 -2.64 -12.04
N LYS A 176 -6.89 -1.35 -12.15
CA LYS A 176 -6.75 -0.59 -13.38
C LYS A 176 -6.17 0.79 -13.09
N VAL A 177 -5.15 1.18 -13.84
CA VAL A 177 -4.50 2.49 -13.78
C VAL A 177 -4.52 3.09 -15.17
N ASP A 178 -5.13 4.26 -15.33
CA ASP A 178 -5.12 5.01 -16.59
C ASP A 178 -4.34 6.31 -16.38
N VAL A 179 -3.48 6.67 -17.34
CA VAL A 179 -2.70 7.90 -17.34
C VAL A 179 -3.02 8.66 -18.63
N ILE A 180 -3.53 9.87 -18.48
CA ILE A 180 -3.93 10.75 -19.60
C ILE A 180 -3.22 12.09 -19.42
N PRO A 181 -2.34 12.48 -20.34
CA PRO A 181 -1.75 13.81 -20.34
C PRO A 181 -2.80 14.91 -20.56
N ASN A 182 -2.67 16.01 -19.82
CA ASN A 182 -3.54 17.18 -19.92
C ASN A 182 -2.68 18.45 -19.81
N GLY A 183 -2.20 18.93 -20.95
CA GLY A 183 -1.26 20.06 -21.00
C GLY A 183 0.08 19.71 -20.33
N ASP A 184 0.43 20.42 -19.27
CA ASP A 184 1.65 20.19 -18.49
C ASP A 184 1.44 19.27 -17.27
N GLU A 185 0.25 18.72 -17.12
CA GLU A 185 -0.14 17.76 -16.07
C GLU A 185 -0.40 16.38 -16.66
N GLN A 186 -0.36 15.38 -15.79
CA GLN A 186 -0.84 14.02 -16.07
C GLN A 186 -1.97 13.69 -15.12
N LEU A 187 -3.11 13.32 -15.68
CA LEU A 187 -4.26 12.81 -14.93
C LEU A 187 -4.07 11.30 -14.77
N ILE A 188 -4.05 10.82 -13.53
CA ILE A 188 -3.89 9.41 -13.21
C ILE A 188 -5.14 8.97 -12.47
N ALA A 189 -5.85 7.98 -13.03
CA ALA A 189 -6.99 7.35 -12.41
C ALA A 189 -6.64 5.93 -11.99
N ILE A 190 -6.81 5.60 -10.70
CA ILE A 190 -6.63 4.24 -10.18
C ILE A 190 -7.97 3.71 -9.74
N ASN A 191 -8.34 2.55 -10.25
CA ASN A 191 -9.54 1.81 -9.86
C ASN A 191 -9.13 0.43 -9.34
N ILE A 192 -9.61 0.09 -8.15
CA ILE A 192 -9.35 -1.18 -7.47
C ILE A 192 -10.69 -1.84 -7.14
N LYS A 193 -10.76 -3.18 -7.28
CA LYS A 193 -11.91 -4.00 -6.90
C LYS A 193 -11.44 -5.32 -6.34
N GLN A 194 -11.92 -5.69 -5.13
CA GLN A 194 -11.66 -6.98 -4.48
C GLN A 194 -10.17 -7.36 -4.49
N TRP A 195 -9.31 -6.44 -4.11
CA TRP A 195 -7.87 -6.63 -4.16
C TRP A 195 -7.27 -6.61 -2.75
N THR A 196 -6.45 -7.61 -2.47
CA THR A 196 -5.68 -7.65 -1.22
C THR A 196 -4.38 -6.88 -1.42
N LEU A 197 -4.25 -5.74 -0.75
CA LEU A 197 -3.03 -4.94 -0.78
C LEU A 197 -1.87 -5.75 -0.18
N PRO A 198 -0.79 -6.00 -0.93
CA PRO A 198 0.37 -6.72 -0.44
C PRO A 198 1.20 -5.80 0.48
N ALA A 199 0.94 -5.90 1.78
CA ALA A 199 1.62 -5.16 2.83
C ALA A 199 1.90 -6.10 4.02
N ASP A 200 2.62 -5.62 5.05
CA ASP A 200 2.85 -6.37 6.29
C ASP A 200 1.53 -6.85 6.93
N PHE A 201 0.48 -6.06 6.73
CA PHE A 201 -0.91 -6.41 7.06
C PHE A 201 -1.72 -6.46 5.77
N PRO A 202 -2.07 -7.65 5.25
CA PRO A 202 -2.83 -7.77 4.00
C PRO A 202 -4.24 -7.19 4.20
N LEU A 203 -4.49 -6.02 3.60
CA LEU A 203 -5.78 -5.34 3.65
C LEU A 203 -6.60 -5.69 2.42
N LEU A 204 -7.76 -6.31 2.62
CA LEU A 204 -8.71 -6.55 1.53
C LEU A 204 -9.49 -5.26 1.25
N ILE A 205 -9.25 -4.66 0.10
CA ILE A 205 -9.96 -3.50 -0.42
C ILE A 205 -11.13 -4.01 -1.25
N ASP A 206 -12.37 -3.66 -0.86
CA ASP A 206 -13.57 -4.03 -1.62
C ASP A 206 -13.64 -3.23 -2.92
N LYS A 207 -13.40 -1.92 -2.83
CA LYS A 207 -13.34 -1.01 -3.96
C LYS A 207 -12.53 0.23 -3.58
N ALA A 208 -11.70 0.72 -4.50
CA ALA A 208 -11.10 2.04 -4.34
C ALA A 208 -11.06 2.80 -5.66
N LYS A 209 -11.18 4.11 -5.56
CA LYS A 209 -10.99 5.05 -6.66
C LYS A 209 -10.11 6.21 -6.19
N PHE A 210 -9.06 6.46 -6.95
CA PHE A 210 -8.16 7.59 -6.74
C PHE A 210 -8.07 8.40 -8.03
N GLU A 211 -8.18 9.70 -7.92
CA GLU A 211 -7.90 10.64 -8.99
C GLU A 211 -6.69 11.48 -8.58
N MET A 212 -5.67 11.51 -9.43
CA MET A 212 -4.41 12.17 -9.13
C MET A 212 -4.00 13.10 -10.26
N HIS A 213 -3.42 14.22 -9.90
CA HIS A 213 -2.86 15.21 -10.83
C HIS A 213 -1.36 15.29 -10.58
N LEU A 214 -0.58 14.87 -11.56
CA LEU A 214 0.88 14.90 -11.49
C LEU A 214 1.41 16.05 -12.36
N LYS A 215 2.13 16.99 -11.74
CA LYS A 215 2.78 18.11 -12.42
C LYS A 215 4.22 18.25 -11.94
N GLY A 216 5.17 17.92 -12.81
CA GLY A 216 6.60 17.91 -12.45
C GLY A 216 6.87 17.02 -11.23
N SER A 217 7.32 17.61 -10.12
CA SER A 217 7.60 16.92 -8.86
C SER A 217 6.49 17.11 -7.81
N GLN A 218 5.26 17.29 -8.24
CA GLN A 218 4.10 17.48 -7.35
C GLN A 218 2.98 16.57 -7.81
N MET A 219 2.38 15.85 -6.87
CA MET A 219 1.20 15.02 -7.07
C MET A 219 0.11 15.48 -6.10
N ALA A 220 -1.01 15.91 -6.63
CA ALA A 220 -2.23 16.14 -5.87
C ALA A 220 -3.17 14.96 -6.02
N VAL A 221 -3.79 14.53 -4.93
CA VAL A 221 -4.84 13.50 -4.88
C VAL A 221 -6.08 14.17 -4.27
N PRO A 222 -6.88 14.89 -5.08
CA PRO A 222 -8.02 15.64 -4.58
C PRO A 222 -9.15 14.74 -4.10
N SER A 223 -9.17 13.48 -4.52
CA SER A 223 -10.21 12.53 -4.14
C SER A 223 -9.62 11.15 -3.86
N ILE A 224 -9.80 10.71 -2.62
CA ILE A 224 -9.58 9.34 -2.15
C ILE A 224 -10.97 8.79 -1.80
N ASP A 225 -11.36 7.67 -2.38
CA ASP A 225 -12.62 6.98 -2.11
C ASP A 225 -12.34 5.47 -2.02
N VAL A 226 -12.39 4.92 -0.81
CA VAL A 226 -12.05 3.52 -0.53
C VAL A 226 -13.16 2.87 0.29
N ALA A 227 -13.78 1.82 -0.24
CA ALA A 227 -14.65 0.92 0.49
C ALA A 227 -13.82 -0.25 1.02
N ILE A 228 -13.85 -0.46 2.32
CA ILE A 228 -13.05 -1.47 3.02
C ILE A 228 -13.73 -1.89 4.33
N TYR A 229 -13.77 -3.19 4.61
CA TYR A 229 -14.38 -3.74 5.83
C TYR A 229 -15.80 -3.22 6.11
N GLY A 230 -16.63 -3.13 5.07
CA GLY A 230 -18.02 -2.65 5.19
C GLY A 230 -18.16 -1.15 5.49
N GLY A 231 -17.08 -0.41 5.55
CA GLY A 231 -17.04 1.04 5.75
C GLY A 231 -16.43 1.77 4.56
N LYS A 232 -16.23 3.06 4.74
CA LYS A 232 -15.71 3.96 3.72
C LYS A 232 -14.59 4.84 4.29
N ILE A 233 -13.53 5.04 3.50
CA ILE A 233 -12.48 6.02 3.75
C ILE A 233 -12.49 7.01 2.61
N THR A 234 -12.64 8.30 2.92
CA THR A 234 -12.53 9.39 1.95
C THR A 234 -11.45 10.38 2.37
N GLY A 235 -10.98 11.18 1.43
CA GLY A 235 -9.97 12.18 1.78
C GLY A 235 -9.25 12.80 0.60
N GLU A 236 -8.16 13.45 0.93
CA GLU A 236 -7.27 14.13 0.00
C GLU A 236 -5.80 13.97 0.44
N ALA A 237 -4.89 14.02 -0.49
CA ALA A 237 -3.45 13.98 -0.21
C ALA A 237 -2.65 14.83 -1.20
N ASN A 238 -1.49 15.30 -0.77
CA ASN A 238 -0.52 15.99 -1.61
C ASN A 238 0.87 15.44 -1.32
N LEU A 239 1.60 15.14 -2.39
CA LEU A 239 2.97 14.68 -2.35
C LEU A 239 3.85 15.62 -3.18
N ASN A 240 4.96 16.07 -2.63
CA ASN A 240 5.93 16.94 -3.31
C ASN A 240 7.35 16.40 -3.07
N TRP A 241 8.16 16.30 -4.13
CA TRP A 241 9.55 15.83 -4.04
C TRP A 241 10.55 16.72 -4.78
N THR A 242 10.26 18.05 -4.86
CA THR A 242 11.15 19.02 -5.52
C THR A 242 12.52 19.09 -4.85
N LYS A 243 12.59 19.08 -3.53
CA LYS A 243 13.85 19.05 -2.73
C LYS A 243 13.88 17.84 -1.80
N ASN A 244 12.89 17.75 -0.94
CA ASN A 244 12.65 16.61 -0.04
C ASN A 244 11.25 16.06 -0.35
N TRP A 245 11.05 14.79 -0.10
CA TRP A 245 9.75 14.18 -0.13
C TRP A 245 8.89 14.71 1.01
N LYS A 246 7.76 15.29 0.68
CA LYS A 246 6.78 15.83 1.63
C LYS A 246 5.41 15.29 1.27
N LEU A 247 4.80 14.60 2.20
CA LEU A 247 3.45 14.07 2.10
C LEU A 247 2.57 14.75 3.15
N ASN A 248 1.37 15.15 2.78
CA ASN A 248 0.34 15.61 3.71
C ASN A 248 -1.04 15.25 3.16
N GLY A 249 -2.02 15.15 4.05
CA GLY A 249 -3.39 14.85 3.66
C GLY A 249 -4.33 14.80 4.84
N LYS A 250 -5.62 14.59 4.50
CA LYS A 250 -6.71 14.42 5.45
C LYS A 250 -7.49 13.17 5.08
N LEU A 251 -7.95 12.45 6.09
CA LEU A 251 -8.80 11.28 5.91
C LEU A 251 -10.02 11.38 6.82
N HIS A 252 -11.12 10.92 6.30
CA HIS A 252 -12.39 10.72 6.97
C HIS A 252 -12.78 9.26 6.84
N VAL A 253 -13.12 8.61 7.95
CA VAL A 253 -13.48 7.19 8.03
C VAL A 253 -14.91 7.08 8.54
N GLU A 254 -15.74 6.36 7.83
CA GLU A 254 -17.13 6.12 8.17
C GLU A 254 -17.43 4.62 8.28
N HIS A 255 -18.03 4.23 9.40
CA HIS A 255 -18.64 2.91 9.62
C HIS A 255 -17.74 1.70 9.35
N LEU A 256 -16.41 1.82 9.53
CA LEU A 256 -15.45 0.75 9.27
C LEU A 256 -15.50 -0.32 10.37
N ALA A 257 -15.79 -1.59 10.00
CA ALA A 257 -15.77 -2.71 10.93
C ALA A 257 -14.32 -3.02 11.38
N VAL A 258 -14.01 -2.79 12.68
CA VAL A 258 -12.64 -2.84 13.18
C VAL A 258 -12.16 -4.22 13.59
N GLN A 259 -13.02 -5.22 13.64
CA GLN A 259 -12.69 -6.55 14.17
C GLN A 259 -11.55 -7.22 13.40
N GLN A 260 -11.64 -7.27 12.09
CA GLN A 260 -10.63 -7.92 11.25
C GLN A 260 -9.28 -7.17 11.29
N PRO A 261 -9.20 -5.85 11.06
CA PRO A 261 -7.94 -5.13 11.13
C PRO A 261 -7.33 -5.13 12.54
N SER A 262 -8.12 -5.04 13.61
CA SER A 262 -7.59 -5.09 14.99
C SER A 262 -7.02 -6.47 15.35
N ARG A 263 -7.62 -7.58 14.86
CA ARG A 263 -7.09 -8.96 15.04
C ARG A 263 -5.77 -9.19 14.30
N MET A 264 -5.50 -8.46 13.22
CA MET A 264 -4.19 -8.50 12.55
C MET A 264 -3.09 -7.91 13.43
N VAL A 265 -3.42 -6.91 14.24
CA VAL A 265 -2.48 -6.26 15.17
C VAL A 265 -2.26 -7.10 16.42
N SER A 266 -3.34 -7.64 17.01
CA SER A 266 -3.28 -8.50 18.19
C SER A 266 -4.39 -9.56 18.14
N LYS A 267 -4.01 -10.83 18.32
CA LYS A 267 -4.95 -11.95 18.37
C LYS A 267 -5.56 -12.14 19.76
N SER A 268 -4.89 -11.68 20.81
CA SER A 268 -5.29 -11.88 22.21
C SER A 268 -6.21 -10.77 22.72
N VAL A 269 -5.96 -9.53 22.30
CA VAL A 269 -6.80 -8.38 22.65
C VAL A 269 -7.07 -7.59 21.38
N TYR A 270 -8.33 -7.48 21.01
CA TYR A 270 -8.77 -6.82 19.79
C TYR A 270 -10.14 -6.16 19.97
N LEU A 271 -10.51 -5.27 19.05
CA LEU A 271 -11.78 -4.55 19.06
C LEU A 271 -12.74 -5.10 18.01
N SER A 272 -14.02 -5.11 18.34
CA SER A 272 -15.12 -5.16 17.36
C SER A 272 -15.98 -3.89 17.49
N GLY A 273 -16.84 -3.65 16.49
CA GLY A 273 -17.66 -2.44 16.38
C GLY A 273 -17.35 -1.66 15.12
N HIS A 274 -17.93 -0.45 15.01
CA HIS A 274 -17.82 0.39 13.81
C HIS A 274 -17.07 1.67 14.12
N LEU A 275 -15.97 1.90 13.40
CA LEU A 275 -15.09 3.05 13.55
C LEU A 275 -15.55 4.22 12.69
N PHE A 276 -15.57 5.39 13.31
CA PHE A 276 -15.62 6.70 12.69
C PHE A 276 -14.35 7.45 13.09
N ALA A 277 -13.68 8.10 12.16
CA ALA A 277 -12.48 8.86 12.47
C ALA A 277 -12.27 10.01 11.50
N ASP A 278 -11.74 11.11 12.02
CA ASP A 278 -11.32 12.26 11.25
C ASP A 278 -9.92 12.66 11.65
N GLY A 279 -9.11 13.01 10.66
CA GLY A 279 -7.77 13.44 10.98
C GLY A 279 -6.92 13.81 9.79
N ASN A 280 -5.69 14.15 10.11
CA ASN A 280 -4.67 14.50 9.15
C ASN A 280 -3.41 13.67 9.36
N PHE A 281 -2.62 13.62 8.31
CA PHE A 281 -1.32 13.00 8.32
C PHE A 281 -0.31 13.87 7.57
N SER A 282 0.95 13.78 7.97
CA SER A 282 2.05 14.42 7.26
C SER A 282 3.34 13.60 7.41
N SER A 283 4.23 13.75 6.46
CA SER A 283 5.57 13.15 6.53
C SER A 283 6.57 13.98 5.74
N SER A 284 7.83 13.93 6.13
CA SER A 284 8.95 14.51 5.37
C SER A 284 10.18 13.61 5.45
N SER A 285 10.81 13.38 4.29
CA SER A 285 12.02 12.56 4.19
C SER A 285 12.91 13.04 3.04
N LYS A 286 14.19 12.67 3.07
CA LYS A 286 15.10 12.88 1.93
C LYS A 286 14.79 11.91 0.78
N GLU A 287 14.25 10.75 1.08
CA GLU A 287 13.95 9.67 0.15
C GLU A 287 12.50 9.21 0.30
N ALA A 288 11.90 8.69 -0.78
CA ALA A 288 10.51 8.21 -0.77
C ALA A 288 10.27 7.13 0.30
N GLY A 289 11.20 6.18 0.47
CA GLY A 289 11.10 5.10 1.44
C GLY A 289 11.03 5.55 2.91
N GLY A 290 11.62 6.71 3.23
CA GLY A 290 11.60 7.26 4.58
C GLY A 290 10.28 7.96 4.98
N LEU A 291 9.32 8.11 4.04
CA LEU A 291 8.04 8.73 4.36
C LEU A 291 7.23 7.91 5.37
N SER A 292 7.26 6.58 5.27
CA SER A 292 6.55 5.70 6.22
C SER A 292 7.15 5.77 7.63
N ASP A 293 8.47 5.86 7.74
CA ASP A 293 9.16 5.90 9.04
C ASP A 293 8.98 7.24 9.77
N ASN A 294 8.73 8.32 9.01
CA ASN A 294 8.54 9.68 9.54
C ASN A 294 7.08 10.12 9.56
N LEU A 295 6.14 9.19 9.33
CA LEU A 295 4.72 9.51 9.27
C LEU A 295 4.22 10.03 10.62
N GLN A 296 3.61 11.22 10.60
CA GLN A 296 2.93 11.82 11.73
C GLN A 296 1.44 11.81 11.47
N THR A 297 0.65 11.44 12.46
CA THR A 297 -0.81 11.43 12.36
C THR A 297 -1.45 12.12 13.54
N ASN A 298 -2.62 12.71 13.30
CA ASN A 298 -3.48 13.28 14.32
C ASN A 298 -4.93 12.98 13.95
N PHE A 299 -5.52 12.00 14.64
CA PHE A 299 -6.89 11.57 14.43
C PHE A 299 -7.74 11.70 15.69
N GLN A 300 -9.00 12.08 15.51
CA GLN A 300 -10.06 11.85 16.48
C GLN A 300 -10.83 10.62 16.01
N PHE A 301 -11.15 9.73 16.93
CA PHE A 301 -11.87 8.50 16.59
C PHE A 301 -13.01 8.22 17.56
N LYS A 302 -13.99 7.46 17.06
CA LYS A 302 -15.10 6.92 17.83
C LYS A 302 -15.47 5.55 17.28
N VAL A 303 -15.46 4.53 18.12
CA VAL A 303 -15.99 3.20 17.81
C VAL A 303 -17.32 3.06 18.54
N ILE A 304 -18.35 2.62 17.84
CA ILE A 304 -19.69 2.42 18.39
C ILE A 304 -20.10 0.96 18.38
N ASN A 305 -20.95 0.59 19.35
CA ASN A 305 -21.55 -0.74 19.46
C ASN A 305 -20.50 -1.85 19.40
N GLY A 306 -19.51 -1.77 20.27
CA GLY A 306 -18.33 -2.61 20.17
C GLY A 306 -18.05 -3.44 21.42
N VAL A 307 -17.06 -4.31 21.25
CA VAL A 307 -16.52 -5.17 22.31
C VAL A 307 -15.00 -5.08 22.30
N LEU A 308 -14.42 -4.84 23.45
CA LEU A 308 -12.99 -5.05 23.70
C LEU A 308 -12.81 -6.50 24.14
N HIS A 309 -12.37 -7.34 23.22
CA HIS A 309 -12.12 -8.76 23.45
C HIS A 309 -10.79 -8.97 24.14
N GLY A 310 -10.74 -9.96 25.02
CA GLY A 310 -9.53 -10.36 25.75
C GLY A 310 -9.24 -9.56 27.02
N LEU A 311 -10.06 -8.53 27.32
CA LEU A 311 -9.98 -7.72 28.55
C LEU A 311 -11.37 -7.47 29.10
N ASP A 312 -11.59 -7.84 30.37
CA ASP A 312 -12.80 -7.54 31.15
C ASP A 312 -12.47 -6.43 32.17
N LEU A 313 -12.70 -5.19 31.77
CA LEU A 313 -12.38 -4.02 32.62
C LEU A 313 -13.23 -4.00 33.89
N VAL A 314 -14.47 -4.47 33.84
CA VAL A 314 -15.35 -4.56 35.04
C VAL A 314 -14.78 -5.56 36.02
N LYS A 315 -14.40 -6.75 35.56
CA LYS A 315 -13.82 -7.80 36.38
C LYS A 315 -12.46 -7.39 36.96
N ILE A 316 -11.59 -6.77 36.12
CA ILE A 316 -10.28 -6.28 36.59
C ILE A 316 -10.45 -5.21 37.65
N ALA A 317 -11.40 -4.30 37.51
CA ALA A 317 -11.71 -3.27 38.48
C ALA A 317 -12.36 -3.86 39.78
N SER A 318 -13.14 -4.92 39.65
CA SER A 318 -13.85 -5.54 40.80
C SER A 318 -12.97 -6.46 41.61
N VAL A 319 -11.90 -7.03 41.05
CA VAL A 319 -11.03 -8.02 41.71
C VAL A 319 -9.79 -7.34 42.29
N LEU A 320 -9.92 -6.83 43.53
CA LEU A 320 -8.80 -6.25 44.30
C LEU A 320 -7.79 -7.28 44.80
N ILE A 321 -7.97 -8.58 44.52
CA ILE A 321 -7.16 -9.65 45.14
C ILE A 321 -6.76 -10.73 44.11
N LYS A 322 -5.43 -10.82 43.90
CA LYS A 322 -4.65 -12.02 43.54
C LYS A 322 -5.17 -12.94 42.42
N GLN A 323 -5.34 -12.51 41.18
CA GLN A 323 -5.20 -13.48 40.09
C GLN A 323 -4.74 -12.80 38.79
N LYS A 324 -3.76 -13.43 38.11
CA LYS A 324 -3.36 -13.10 36.75
C LYS A 324 -4.58 -13.29 35.83
N GLN A 325 -5.20 -12.23 35.39
CA GLN A 325 -6.43 -12.32 34.61
C GLN A 325 -6.17 -11.80 33.21
N GLY A 326 -5.96 -12.73 32.28
CA GLY A 326 -6.19 -12.54 30.86
C GLY A 326 -7.52 -13.19 30.50
N GLY A 327 -8.20 -12.65 29.48
CA GLY A 327 -9.48 -13.14 29.01
C GLY A 327 -10.67 -12.33 29.53
N GLY A 328 -11.84 -12.60 28.95
CA GLY A 328 -13.07 -11.86 29.18
C GLY A 328 -13.29 -10.81 28.13
N GLU A 329 -14.37 -10.05 28.29
CA GLU A 329 -14.80 -9.06 27.29
C GLU A 329 -15.37 -7.82 27.99
N THR A 330 -15.14 -6.63 27.39
CA THR A 330 -15.79 -5.39 27.81
C THR A 330 -16.66 -4.90 26.67
N GLN A 331 -17.98 -5.00 26.84
CA GLN A 331 -18.95 -4.39 25.92
C GLN A 331 -19.03 -2.89 26.16
N PHE A 332 -19.15 -2.12 25.10
CA PHE A 332 -19.30 -0.67 25.19
C PHE A 332 -20.25 -0.13 24.10
N ASP A 333 -20.98 0.93 24.45
CA ASP A 333 -21.81 1.68 23.51
C ASP A 333 -20.92 2.60 22.67
N THR A 334 -19.94 3.25 23.31
CA THR A 334 -18.96 4.12 22.67
C THR A 334 -17.57 3.94 23.25
N PHE A 335 -16.57 3.95 22.36
CA PHE A 335 -15.16 4.11 22.69
C PHE A 335 -14.58 5.21 21.80
N SER A 336 -14.17 6.30 22.39
CA SER A 336 -13.63 7.46 21.66
C SER A 336 -12.28 7.89 22.22
N GLY A 337 -11.58 8.74 21.43
CA GLY A 337 -10.29 9.26 21.84
C GLY A 337 -9.60 10.02 20.71
N LYS A 338 -8.33 10.37 20.99
CA LYS A 338 -7.42 10.94 20.01
C LYS A 338 -6.21 10.05 19.83
N LEU A 339 -5.77 9.91 18.59
CA LEU A 339 -4.56 9.17 18.21
C LEU A 339 -3.57 10.14 17.59
N ASN A 340 -2.40 10.29 18.21
CA ASN A 340 -1.24 10.93 17.61
C ASN A 340 -0.17 9.88 17.36
N SER A 341 0.51 9.93 16.21
CA SER A 341 1.68 9.10 15.96
C SER A 341 2.85 9.91 15.44
N VAL A 342 4.07 9.41 15.69
CA VAL A 342 5.30 9.84 15.06
C VAL A 342 6.09 8.59 14.71
N GLY A 343 6.18 8.27 13.41
CA GLY A 343 6.71 7.00 12.94
C GLY A 343 5.97 5.82 13.55
N LYS A 344 6.71 4.93 14.20
CA LYS A 344 6.18 3.70 14.85
C LYS A 344 5.80 3.90 16.33
N GLN A 345 5.67 5.15 16.79
CA GLN A 345 5.22 5.47 18.15
C GLN A 345 3.81 6.04 18.09
N TYR A 346 2.93 5.56 18.96
CA TYR A 346 1.53 5.97 18.99
C TYR A 346 1.14 6.44 20.38
N HIS A 347 0.38 7.51 20.46
CA HIS A 347 -0.18 8.04 21.70
C HIS A 347 -1.70 8.14 21.56
N LEU A 348 -2.40 7.25 22.20
CA LEU A 348 -3.85 7.31 22.37
C LEU A 348 -4.13 8.05 23.66
N HIS A 349 -4.84 9.16 23.59
CA HIS A 349 -5.16 9.99 24.73
C HIS A 349 -6.60 10.50 24.69
N ASN A 350 -7.07 11.04 25.80
CA ASN A 350 -8.47 11.39 26.00
C ASN A 350 -9.39 10.20 25.67
N LEU A 351 -8.94 8.99 26.02
CA LEU A 351 -9.74 7.78 25.84
C LEU A 351 -10.95 7.86 26.74
N ASP A 352 -12.13 7.56 26.19
CA ASP A 352 -13.40 7.49 26.90
C ASP A 352 -14.18 6.28 26.39
N ILE A 353 -14.40 5.31 27.28
CA ILE A 353 -15.21 4.11 27.02
C ILE A 353 -16.45 4.21 27.89
N SER A 354 -17.62 4.14 27.28
CA SER A 354 -18.92 4.25 27.97
C SER A 354 -19.82 3.07 27.63
N SER A 355 -20.41 2.50 28.64
CA SER A 355 -21.47 1.49 28.53
C SER A 355 -22.52 1.67 29.62
N GLY A 356 -23.58 0.88 29.61
CA GLY A 356 -24.56 0.82 30.69
C GLY A 356 -23.95 0.45 32.06
N LEU A 357 -22.83 -0.29 32.07
CA LEU A 357 -22.22 -0.84 33.29
C LEU A 357 -20.94 -0.11 33.72
N LEU A 358 -20.21 0.54 32.83
CA LEU A 358 -18.93 1.16 33.15
C LEU A 358 -18.70 2.47 32.41
N LEU A 359 -17.86 3.30 33.00
CA LEU A 359 -17.20 4.45 32.38
C LEU A 359 -15.70 4.28 32.58
N ALA A 360 -14.90 4.29 31.48
CA ALA A 360 -13.45 4.23 31.61
C ALA A 360 -12.80 5.38 30.85
N LYS A 361 -11.80 6.02 31.45
CA LYS A 361 -11.04 7.13 30.84
C LYS A 361 -9.54 6.89 30.98
N GLY A 362 -8.76 7.33 30.01
CA GLY A 362 -7.32 7.12 30.15
C GLY A 362 -6.49 7.54 28.95
N GLN A 363 -5.28 7.06 28.97
CA GLN A 363 -4.31 7.22 27.88
C GLN A 363 -3.37 6.01 27.80
N VAL A 364 -2.93 5.70 26.57
CA VAL A 364 -1.99 4.61 26.32
C VAL A 364 -0.96 5.06 25.28
N LYS A 365 0.32 4.82 25.57
CA LYS A 365 1.44 5.01 24.64
C LYS A 365 1.94 3.67 24.15
N VAL A 366 2.15 3.56 22.86
CA VAL A 366 2.80 2.42 22.19
C VAL A 366 4.16 2.88 21.71
N LYS A 367 5.22 2.27 22.20
CA LYS A 367 6.59 2.58 21.76
C LYS A 367 6.92 1.83 20.45
N SER A 368 7.98 2.22 19.77
CA SER A 368 8.44 1.59 18.51
C SER A 368 8.73 0.08 18.65
N ASN A 369 9.12 -0.38 19.83
CA ASN A 369 9.30 -1.80 20.15
C ASN A 369 7.98 -2.52 20.52
N LYS A 370 6.82 -1.90 20.26
CA LYS A 370 5.48 -2.39 20.57
C LYS A 370 5.16 -2.53 22.06
N SER A 371 6.00 -2.02 22.98
CA SER A 371 5.67 -1.99 24.41
C SER A 371 4.62 -0.93 24.72
N LEU A 372 3.76 -1.24 25.70
CA LEU A 372 2.68 -0.39 26.18
C LEU A 372 3.03 0.29 27.50
N THR A 373 2.59 1.52 27.65
CA THR A 373 2.62 2.24 28.92
C THR A 373 1.39 3.16 28.96
N GLY A 374 0.60 3.11 30.03
CA GLY A 374 -0.57 3.95 30.12
C GLY A 374 -1.29 3.80 31.46
N THR A 375 -2.33 4.60 31.62
CA THR A 375 -3.22 4.58 32.76
C THR A 375 -4.66 4.70 32.29
N VAL A 376 -5.54 3.92 32.91
CA VAL A 376 -6.98 3.94 32.65
C VAL A 376 -7.68 3.94 34.02
N THR A 377 -8.62 4.86 34.21
CA THR A 377 -9.51 4.88 35.36
C THR A 377 -10.82 4.23 34.99
N VAL A 378 -11.32 3.31 35.78
CA VAL A 378 -12.59 2.63 35.57
C VAL A 378 -13.56 2.96 36.70
N ASP A 379 -14.73 3.42 36.33
CA ASP A 379 -15.88 3.66 37.19
C ASP A 379 -16.97 2.63 36.83
N VAL A 380 -17.28 1.73 37.77
CA VAL A 380 -18.31 0.70 37.58
C VAL A 380 -19.63 1.24 38.12
N LYS A 381 -20.57 1.53 37.24
CA LYS A 381 -21.92 1.98 37.61
C LYS A 381 -22.64 0.91 38.43
N ASN A 382 -23.36 1.32 39.47
CA ASN A 382 -24.13 0.45 40.38
C ASN A 382 -23.32 -0.38 41.40
N SER A 383 -22.02 -0.14 41.59
CA SER A 383 -21.34 -0.62 42.79
C SER A 383 -21.73 0.25 44.01
N MET A 384 -22.16 -0.35 45.10
CA MET A 384 -22.38 0.35 46.38
C MET A 384 -21.02 0.84 46.92
N GLY A 385 -20.63 2.06 46.53
CA GLY A 385 -19.37 2.66 46.91
C GLY A 385 -18.58 3.04 45.63
N LEU A 386 -18.90 4.17 45.08
CA LEU A 386 -18.34 4.89 43.94
C LEU A 386 -16.79 4.99 43.95
N ALA A 387 -16.09 3.87 43.75
CA ALA A 387 -14.65 3.89 43.66
C ALA A 387 -14.23 3.90 42.22
N VAL A 388 -13.69 5.03 41.75
CA VAL A 388 -12.93 5.11 40.51
C VAL A 388 -11.62 4.37 40.70
N ILE A 389 -11.41 3.30 39.95
CA ILE A 389 -10.26 2.41 40.10
C ILE A 389 -9.22 2.72 39.03
N PRO A 390 -8.04 3.20 39.43
CA PRO A 390 -6.96 3.44 38.47
C PRO A 390 -6.27 2.11 38.13
N LEU A 391 -6.11 1.87 36.83
CA LEU A 391 -5.44 0.70 36.28
C LEU A 391 -4.18 1.16 35.53
N ASP A 392 -3.09 0.45 35.72
CA ASP A 392 -1.86 0.62 34.96
C ASP A 392 -1.89 -0.32 33.75
N VAL A 393 -1.58 0.23 32.57
CA VAL A 393 -1.46 -0.50 31.31
C VAL A 393 0.01 -0.69 30.98
N SER A 394 0.43 -1.94 30.73
CA SER A 394 1.80 -2.34 30.46
C SER A 394 1.85 -3.53 29.50
N GLY A 395 3.02 -4.17 29.35
CA GLY A 395 3.21 -5.31 28.43
C GLY A 395 3.47 -4.86 26.99
N THR A 396 2.96 -5.62 26.04
CA THR A 396 3.09 -5.34 24.60
C THR A 396 1.73 -5.33 23.91
N VAL A 397 1.65 -4.81 22.69
CA VAL A 397 0.43 -4.80 21.89
C VAL A 397 -0.15 -6.20 21.70
N SER A 398 0.70 -7.22 21.51
CA SER A 398 0.26 -8.61 21.35
C SER A 398 -0.07 -9.31 22.68
N SER A 399 0.40 -8.79 23.81
CA SER A 399 0.15 -9.32 25.15
C SER A 399 0.05 -8.16 26.15
N PRO A 400 -1.05 -7.38 26.10
CA PRO A 400 -1.26 -6.29 27.04
C PRO A 400 -1.56 -6.81 28.44
N SER A 401 -1.17 -6.02 29.42
CA SER A 401 -1.31 -6.31 30.85
C SER A 401 -1.95 -5.11 31.52
N VAL A 402 -3.07 -5.31 32.16
CA VAL A 402 -3.85 -4.27 32.85
C VAL A 402 -4.10 -4.69 34.30
N PHE A 403 -3.63 -3.88 35.23
CA PHE A 403 -3.75 -4.17 36.67
C PHE A 403 -4.12 -2.93 37.46
N PRO A 404 -4.81 -3.10 38.63
CA PRO A 404 -4.94 -2.00 39.56
C PRO A 404 -3.60 -1.41 39.95
N ASN A 405 -3.50 -0.11 40.02
CA ASN A 405 -2.26 0.54 40.36
C ASN A 405 -1.86 0.24 41.80
N LYS A 406 -0.57 0.24 42.10
CA LYS A 406 -0.05 -0.21 43.40
C LYS A 406 -0.57 0.63 44.57
N ALA A 407 -0.75 1.93 44.41
CA ALA A 407 -1.24 2.85 45.43
C ALA A 407 -2.72 2.58 45.76
N ALA A 408 -3.56 2.36 44.74
CA ALA A 408 -4.96 2.01 44.90
C ALA A 408 -5.10 0.61 45.60
N LEU A 409 -4.27 -0.34 45.21
CA LEU A 409 -4.28 -1.68 45.79
C LEU A 409 -3.89 -1.63 47.28
N ALA A 410 -2.83 -0.90 47.64
CA ALA A 410 -2.41 -0.73 49.05
C ALA A 410 -3.47 -0.04 49.90
N GLY A 411 -4.11 1.05 49.32
CA GLY A 411 -5.18 1.74 50.00
C GLY A 411 -6.43 0.90 50.20
N ALA A 412 -6.78 0.06 49.23
CA ALA A 412 -7.92 -0.87 49.32
C ALA A 412 -7.72 -1.90 50.45
N ILE A 413 -6.51 -2.48 50.53
CA ILE A 413 -6.16 -3.45 51.59
C ILE A 413 -6.23 -2.79 52.95
N ALA A 414 -5.61 -1.62 53.12
CA ALA A 414 -5.63 -0.88 54.38
C ALA A 414 -7.06 -0.47 54.80
N GLY A 415 -7.85 0.07 53.86
CA GLY A 415 -9.22 0.50 54.08
C GLY A 415 -10.16 -0.66 54.45
N SER A 416 -10.00 -1.82 53.83
CA SER A 416 -10.79 -3.03 54.15
C SER A 416 -10.44 -3.61 55.51
N ALA A 417 -9.20 -3.44 55.97
CA ALA A 417 -8.79 -3.88 57.32
C ALA A 417 -9.39 -3.01 58.43
N VAL A 418 -9.64 -1.73 58.15
CA VAL A 418 -10.19 -0.78 59.12
C VAL A 418 -11.73 -0.76 59.13
N LEU A 419 -12.38 -0.87 57.98
CA LEU A 419 -13.83 -0.84 57.84
C LEU A 419 -14.29 -1.88 56.80
N PRO A 420 -14.54 -3.14 57.21
CA PRO A 420 -15.00 -4.17 56.29
C PRO A 420 -16.32 -3.78 55.59
N GLY A 421 -16.31 -3.86 54.26
CA GLY A 421 -17.48 -3.54 53.42
C GLY A 421 -17.57 -2.11 52.87
N VAL A 422 -17.13 -1.10 53.62
CA VAL A 422 -17.16 0.31 53.19
C VAL A 422 -15.75 0.92 53.07
N GLY A 423 -14.81 0.42 53.86
CA GLY A 423 -13.45 0.94 53.94
C GLY A 423 -12.61 0.77 52.67
N THR A 424 -12.99 -0.15 51.79
CA THR A 424 -12.28 -0.40 50.52
C THR A 424 -12.31 0.83 49.60
N SER A 425 -13.47 1.46 49.44
CA SER A 425 -13.63 2.65 48.59
C SER A 425 -12.96 3.90 49.16
N VAL A 426 -13.04 4.07 50.49
CA VAL A 426 -12.35 5.15 51.24
C VAL A 426 -10.84 4.95 51.18
N GLY A 427 -10.36 3.72 51.38
CA GLY A 427 -8.95 3.37 51.29
C GLY A 427 -8.35 3.54 49.89
N ILE A 428 -9.09 3.22 48.86
CA ILE A 428 -8.65 3.49 47.45
C ILE A 428 -8.42 4.99 47.24
N LYS A 429 -9.35 5.86 47.66
CA LYS A 429 -9.20 7.31 47.57
C LYS A 429 -8.00 7.83 48.36
N ALA A 430 -7.85 7.40 49.60
CA ALA A 430 -6.73 7.80 50.44
C ALA A 430 -5.38 7.30 49.88
N GLY A 431 -5.33 6.09 49.34
CA GLY A 431 -4.14 5.54 48.68
C GLY A 431 -3.77 6.28 47.41
N GLN A 432 -4.74 6.74 46.64
CA GLN A 432 -4.52 7.57 45.43
C GLN A 432 -3.96 8.95 45.82
N GLU A 433 -4.57 9.65 46.76
CA GLU A 433 -4.12 10.97 47.18
C GLU A 433 -2.70 10.91 47.80
N ALA A 434 -2.39 9.87 48.55
CA ALA A 434 -1.04 9.64 49.09
C ALA A 434 -0.03 9.32 47.96
N GLY A 435 -0.42 8.52 46.97
CA GLY A 435 0.41 8.19 45.79
C GLY A 435 0.70 9.41 44.93
N ASP A 436 -0.30 10.25 44.68
CA ASP A 436 -0.15 11.48 43.92
C ASP A 436 0.73 12.51 44.64
N ALA A 437 0.59 12.63 45.98
CA ALA A 437 1.45 13.45 46.78
C ALA A 437 2.92 12.97 46.75
N LEU A 438 3.13 11.66 46.84
CA LEU A 438 4.47 11.05 46.75
C LEU A 438 5.11 11.26 45.36
N ASN A 439 4.34 11.17 44.29
CA ASN A 439 4.82 11.43 42.94
C ASN A 439 5.13 12.91 42.70
N LYS A 440 4.33 13.81 43.27
CA LYS A 440 4.63 15.26 43.27
C LYS A 440 5.91 15.57 44.05
N LEU A 441 6.11 14.94 45.21
CA LEU A 441 7.34 15.08 46.01
C LEU A 441 8.57 14.53 45.26
N LYS A 442 8.47 13.36 44.62
CA LYS A 442 9.54 12.80 43.80
C LYS A 442 9.87 13.70 42.58
N GLY A 443 8.88 14.36 41.97
CA GLY A 443 9.09 15.34 40.89
C GLY A 443 9.74 16.64 41.39
N LEU A 444 9.64 16.98 42.68
CA LEU A 444 10.28 18.15 43.29
C LEU A 444 11.70 17.89 43.79
N PHE A 445 12.05 16.63 44.11
CA PHE A 445 13.32 16.25 44.72
C PHE A 445 14.14 15.23 43.90
N GLY A 446 13.66 14.81 42.72
CA GLY A 446 14.37 13.86 41.87
C GLY A 446 14.98 14.56 40.64
N ASN A 447 16.27 14.80 40.71
CA ASN A 447 17.17 14.84 39.55
C ASN A 447 17.54 13.42 39.16
#